data_887dafb253784270d6b9f68b81d7c6eb
#
_entry.id   887dafb253784270d6b9f68b81d7c6eb
#
_cell.length_a   1.000
_cell.length_b   1.000
_cell.length_c   1.000
_cell.angle_alpha   90.00
_cell.angle_beta   90.00
_cell.angle_gamma   90.00
#
_symmetry.space_group_name_H-M   'P 1'
#
loop_
_entity.id
_entity.type
_entity.pdbx_description
1 polymer ?
#
loop_
_entity_poly.entity_id
_entity_poly.type
_entity_poly.pdbx_seq_one_letter_code
_entity_poly.pdbx_strand_id
1 'polypeptide(L)'
;MNARMAALAAASLACVVCWSGPGSKARADTVHEIPQSDRAEHESVVGYLRGIAARPGPEGVAAQKVLDLLLPHMAKEESFILPPLILLPEIAAGKVTPDMDWAIEMADRVKTQQAELLKIHQGLSDAFIGLLDAAEAAGDEVTVGFTKDLAADDLGDREVTEPTTILIGEFLRSHLKKDKD
;
A
#
# COMPACT_ATOMS: atom_id res chain seq x y z
N MET A 1 58.21 -35.31 -33.00
CA MET A 1 57.75 -36.20 -34.07
C MET A 1 56.23 -36.41 -33.94
N ASN A 2 55.49 -35.85 -34.86
CA ASN A 2 54.32 -36.37 -35.53
C ASN A 2 53.14 -36.82 -34.64
N ALA A 3 51.89 -36.55 -34.86
CA ALA A 3 51.16 -36.17 -36.11
C ALA A 3 49.79 -35.61 -35.75
N ARG A 4 49.32 -34.77 -36.63
CA ARG A 4 47.96 -34.25 -36.76
C ARG A 4 46.94 -35.40 -36.96
N MET A 5 45.73 -35.23 -36.34
CA MET A 5 44.51 -35.71 -37.02
C MET A 5 43.37 -34.78 -36.67
N ALA A 6 42.79 -34.18 -37.68
CA ALA A 6 41.60 -33.37 -37.66
C ALA A 6 40.37 -34.28 -37.66
N ALA A 7 39.35 -33.96 -36.86
CA ALA A 7 38.02 -34.53 -36.96
C ALA A 7 37.01 -33.42 -37.16
N LEU A 8 36.37 -33.40 -38.31
CA LEU A 8 35.20 -32.59 -38.65
C LEU A 8 34.03 -33.02 -37.78
N ALA A 9 33.43 -32.12 -37.07
CA ALA A 9 32.11 -32.33 -36.48
C ALA A 9 31.08 -31.45 -37.18
N ALA A 10 30.10 -32.11 -37.74
CA ALA A 10 28.97 -31.54 -38.48
C ALA A 10 28.10 -30.71 -37.55
N ALA A 11 27.83 -29.47 -37.96
CA ALA A 11 26.87 -28.57 -37.30
C ALA A 11 25.44 -28.96 -37.70
N SER A 12 24.72 -29.54 -36.78
CA SER A 12 23.25 -29.69 -36.90
C SER A 12 22.56 -28.40 -36.48
N LEU A 13 22.01 -27.66 -37.45
CA LEU A 13 21.14 -26.53 -37.21
C LEU A 13 19.78 -27.07 -36.70
N ALA A 14 19.55 -26.99 -35.42
CA ALA A 14 18.23 -27.15 -34.85
C ALA A 14 17.48 -25.80 -34.94
N CYS A 15 16.52 -25.71 -35.87
CA CYS A 15 15.53 -24.64 -35.91
C CYS A 15 14.67 -24.68 -34.65
N VAL A 16 14.97 -23.80 -33.68
CA VAL A 16 14.06 -23.52 -32.58
C VAL A 16 12.96 -22.62 -33.11
N VAL A 17 11.79 -23.20 -33.40
CA VAL A 17 10.58 -22.45 -33.67
C VAL A 17 10.15 -21.79 -32.34
N CYS A 18 10.47 -20.51 -32.18
CA CYS A 18 9.91 -19.71 -31.09
C CYS A 18 8.41 -19.53 -31.33
N TRP A 19 7.62 -20.31 -30.63
CA TRP A 19 6.18 -20.09 -30.53
C TRP A 19 5.96 -18.86 -29.66
N SER A 20 5.74 -17.73 -30.34
CA SER A 20 5.23 -16.50 -29.68
C SER A 20 3.75 -16.71 -29.42
N GLY A 21 3.40 -17.29 -28.26
CA GLY A 21 2.04 -17.24 -27.75
C GLY A 21 1.64 -15.77 -27.55
N PRO A 22 0.32 -15.44 -27.57
CA PRO A 22 -0.14 -14.08 -27.31
C PRO A 22 0.31 -13.72 -25.89
N GLY A 23 1.35 -12.87 -25.81
CA GLY A 23 1.84 -12.35 -24.56
C GLY A 23 0.70 -11.57 -23.91
N SER A 24 0.18 -12.05 -22.77
CA SER A 24 -0.50 -11.19 -21.84
C SER A 24 0.49 -10.06 -21.52
N LYS A 25 0.20 -8.87 -22.02
CA LYS A 25 0.92 -7.66 -21.59
C LYS A 25 0.68 -7.59 -20.09
N ALA A 26 1.69 -7.95 -19.31
CA ALA A 26 1.72 -7.57 -17.91
C ALA A 26 1.54 -6.05 -17.91
N ARG A 27 0.38 -5.59 -17.43
CA ARG A 27 0.14 -4.18 -17.20
C ARG A 27 1.22 -3.80 -16.17
N ALA A 28 2.19 -3.00 -16.58
CA ALA A 28 3.17 -2.48 -15.64
C ALA A 28 2.36 -1.85 -14.51
N ASP A 29 2.69 -2.18 -13.26
CA ASP A 29 2.04 -1.59 -12.09
C ASP A 29 2.20 -0.07 -12.22
N THR A 30 1.15 0.59 -12.72
CA THR A 30 1.12 2.04 -12.83
C THR A 30 0.97 2.55 -11.41
N VAL A 31 1.97 3.25 -10.90
CA VAL A 31 1.89 3.93 -9.61
C VAL A 31 0.85 5.03 -9.77
N HIS A 32 -0.27 4.90 -9.07
CA HIS A 32 -1.30 5.92 -9.02
C HIS A 32 -0.98 6.92 -7.91
N GLU A 33 -1.38 8.16 -8.12
CA GLU A 33 -1.24 9.19 -7.09
C GLU A 33 -2.20 8.88 -5.92
N ILE A 34 -1.83 9.36 -4.73
CA ILE A 34 -2.68 9.36 -3.55
C ILE A 34 -3.13 10.81 -3.25
N PRO A 35 -4.21 11.01 -2.47
CA PRO A 35 -4.61 12.35 -2.07
C PRO A 35 -3.44 13.09 -1.40
N GLN A 36 -3.32 14.38 -1.67
CA GLN A 36 -2.20 15.18 -1.16
C GLN A 36 -2.24 15.33 0.36
N SER A 37 -3.44 15.32 0.96
CA SER A 37 -3.62 15.35 2.41
C SER A 37 -2.94 14.15 3.08
N ASP A 38 -3.21 12.95 2.57
CA ASP A 38 -2.70 11.69 3.13
C ASP A 38 -1.18 11.61 2.97
N ARG A 39 -0.65 12.04 1.83
CA ARG A 39 0.81 12.13 1.64
C ARG A 39 1.47 13.05 2.67
N ALA A 40 0.90 14.24 2.89
CA ALA A 40 1.45 15.20 3.83
C ALA A 40 1.35 14.71 5.28
N GLU A 41 0.27 14.00 5.60
CA GLU A 41 0.06 13.37 6.90
C GLU A 41 1.08 12.27 7.16
N HIS A 42 1.26 11.31 6.23
CA HIS A 42 2.26 10.24 6.33
C HIS A 42 3.67 10.80 6.56
N GLU A 43 4.08 11.80 5.77
CA GLU A 43 5.37 12.45 5.93
C GLU A 43 5.53 13.08 7.33
N SER A 44 4.49 13.76 7.83
CA SER A 44 4.46 14.41 9.14
C SER A 44 4.55 13.40 10.28
N VAL A 45 3.71 12.36 10.25
CA VAL A 45 3.64 11.30 11.26
C VAL A 45 4.97 10.55 11.35
N VAL A 46 5.52 10.13 10.22
CA VAL A 46 6.81 9.43 10.17
C VAL A 46 7.94 10.33 10.68
N GLY A 47 7.94 11.62 10.31
CA GLY A 47 8.92 12.59 10.77
C GLY A 47 8.89 12.73 12.29
N TYR A 48 7.72 12.86 12.88
CA TYR A 48 7.54 13.01 14.32
C TYR A 48 7.95 11.74 15.08
N LEU A 49 7.49 10.58 14.66
CA LEU A 49 7.86 9.29 15.26
C LEU A 49 9.37 9.02 15.22
N ARG A 50 10.05 9.37 14.12
CA ARG A 50 11.51 9.28 14.03
C ARG A 50 12.20 10.20 15.04
N GLY A 51 11.63 11.37 15.26
CA GLY A 51 12.13 12.30 16.29
C GLY A 51 12.04 11.71 17.70
N ILE A 52 10.93 11.03 18.03
CA ILE A 52 10.76 10.33 19.33
C ILE A 52 11.68 9.11 19.39
N ALA A 53 11.72 8.29 18.35
CA ALA A 53 12.52 7.06 18.30
C ALA A 53 14.03 7.33 18.48
N ALA A 54 14.51 8.51 18.11
CA ALA A 54 15.90 8.92 18.34
C ALA A 54 16.20 9.27 19.81
N ARG A 55 15.20 9.40 20.68
CA ARG A 55 15.38 9.72 22.10
C ARG A 55 15.82 8.46 22.87
N PRO A 56 16.70 8.60 23.89
CA PRO A 56 17.01 7.47 24.77
C PRO A 56 15.83 7.15 25.69
N GLY A 57 15.67 5.86 26.03
CA GLY A 57 14.69 5.43 27.02
C GLY A 57 13.43 4.76 26.45
N PRO A 58 12.41 4.52 27.29
CA PRO A 58 11.23 3.74 26.91
C PRO A 58 10.41 4.34 25.78
N GLU A 59 10.26 5.67 25.71
CA GLU A 59 9.54 6.35 24.63
C GLU A 59 10.19 6.09 23.27
N GLY A 60 11.52 6.22 23.16
CA GLY A 60 12.23 5.98 21.92
C GLY A 60 12.07 4.53 21.42
N VAL A 61 12.13 3.57 22.35
CA VAL A 61 11.89 2.15 22.05
C VAL A 61 10.46 1.91 21.59
N ALA A 62 9.48 2.52 22.26
CA ALA A 62 8.06 2.37 21.91
C ALA A 62 7.76 3.03 20.55
N ALA A 63 8.28 4.22 20.27
CA ALA A 63 8.12 4.89 18.98
C ALA A 63 8.78 4.11 17.84
N GLN A 64 9.93 3.47 18.05
CA GLN A 64 10.54 2.60 17.06
C GLN A 64 9.64 1.40 16.74
N LYS A 65 9.01 0.80 17.76
CA LYS A 65 8.07 -0.30 17.56
C LYS A 65 6.84 0.13 16.74
N VAL A 66 6.34 1.34 16.96
CA VAL A 66 5.27 1.91 16.12
C VAL A 66 5.75 2.04 14.69
N LEU A 67 6.93 2.64 14.43
CA LEU A 67 7.49 2.80 13.09
C LEU A 67 7.65 1.46 12.36
N ASP A 68 8.11 0.43 13.04
CA ASP A 68 8.34 -0.90 12.46
C ASP A 68 7.05 -1.54 11.93
N LEU A 69 5.90 -1.18 12.50
CA LEU A 69 4.57 -1.65 12.07
C LEU A 69 3.90 -0.68 11.09
N LEU A 70 4.04 0.63 11.34
CA LEU A 70 3.35 1.67 10.59
C LEU A 70 3.91 1.84 9.17
N LEU A 71 5.24 1.82 9.00
CA LEU A 71 5.84 2.01 7.68
C LEU A 71 5.39 0.97 6.63
N PRO A 72 5.38 -0.36 6.93
CA PRO A 72 4.85 -1.33 5.97
C PRO A 72 3.32 -1.24 5.81
N HIS A 73 2.57 -0.72 6.80
CA HIS A 73 1.15 -0.43 6.67
C HIS A 73 0.90 0.73 5.70
N MET A 74 1.52 1.90 5.92
CA MET A 74 1.46 3.04 5.01
C MET A 74 1.84 2.68 3.57
N ALA A 75 2.84 1.81 3.39
CA ALA A 75 3.20 1.32 2.06
C ALA A 75 2.07 0.52 1.38
N LYS A 76 1.23 -0.20 2.14
CA LYS A 76 0.04 -0.85 1.62
C LYS A 76 -1.05 0.16 1.28
N GLU A 77 -1.28 1.13 2.14
CA GLU A 77 -2.23 2.22 1.91
C GLU A 77 -1.91 2.97 0.63
N GLU A 78 -0.68 3.41 0.46
CA GLU A 78 -0.21 4.10 -0.74
C GLU A 78 -0.25 3.23 -2.01
N SER A 79 -0.16 1.92 -1.87
CA SER A 79 -0.12 1.03 -3.03
C SER A 79 -1.50 0.67 -3.59
N PHE A 80 -2.56 0.58 -2.75
CA PHE A 80 -3.87 0.11 -3.21
C PHE A 80 -5.09 0.57 -2.40
N ILE A 81 -4.91 1.20 -1.22
CA ILE A 81 -6.04 1.69 -0.42
C ILE A 81 -6.35 3.15 -0.77
N LEU A 82 -5.36 4.03 -0.70
CA LEU A 82 -5.53 5.47 -0.91
C LEU A 82 -5.71 5.89 -2.38
N PRO A 83 -5.04 5.27 -3.38
CA PRO A 83 -5.13 5.77 -4.75
C PRO A 83 -6.56 5.89 -5.29
N PRO A 84 -7.50 4.95 -5.06
CA PRO A 84 -8.88 5.11 -5.54
C PRO A 84 -9.60 6.35 -5.03
N LEU A 85 -9.20 6.91 -3.87
CA LEU A 85 -9.83 8.08 -3.28
C LEU A 85 -9.69 9.35 -4.13
N ILE A 86 -8.65 9.43 -4.98
CA ILE A 86 -8.48 10.57 -5.90
C ILE A 86 -9.62 10.69 -6.90
N LEU A 87 -10.39 9.63 -7.13
CA LEU A 87 -11.51 9.61 -8.05
C LEU A 87 -12.79 10.20 -7.45
N LEU A 88 -12.86 10.37 -6.12
CA LEU A 88 -14.06 10.84 -5.42
C LEU A 88 -14.63 12.14 -5.97
N PRO A 89 -13.85 13.20 -6.27
CA PRO A 89 -14.39 14.44 -6.81
C PRO A 89 -15.05 14.26 -8.18
N GLU A 90 -14.48 13.43 -9.05
CA GLU A 90 -15.01 13.16 -10.38
C GLU A 90 -16.27 12.30 -10.30
N ILE A 91 -16.24 11.24 -9.48
CA ILE A 91 -17.41 10.39 -9.21
C ILE A 91 -18.55 11.22 -8.63
N ALA A 92 -18.27 12.08 -7.66
CA ALA A 92 -19.28 12.98 -7.06
C ALA A 92 -19.87 13.97 -8.08
N ALA A 93 -19.11 14.35 -9.10
CA ALA A 93 -19.55 15.18 -10.22
C ALA A 93 -20.29 14.37 -11.32
N GLY A 94 -20.49 13.06 -11.12
CA GLY A 94 -21.14 12.17 -12.10
C GLY A 94 -20.26 11.83 -13.30
N LYS A 95 -18.95 12.06 -13.21
CA LYS A 95 -17.97 11.77 -14.27
C LYS A 95 -17.36 10.40 -14.02
N VAL A 96 -17.86 9.40 -14.73
CA VAL A 96 -17.28 8.04 -14.72
C VAL A 96 -16.79 7.69 -16.10
N THR A 97 -15.53 7.33 -16.22
CA THR A 97 -14.88 7.04 -17.51
C THR A 97 -14.20 5.65 -17.47
N PRO A 98 -14.08 4.96 -18.62
CA PRO A 98 -13.51 3.60 -18.66
C PRO A 98 -12.07 3.49 -18.14
N ASP A 99 -11.30 4.56 -18.18
CA ASP A 99 -9.92 4.61 -17.69
C ASP A 99 -9.80 4.61 -16.15
N MET A 100 -10.92 4.72 -15.42
CA MET A 100 -10.99 4.55 -13.97
C MET A 100 -11.02 3.07 -13.54
N ASP A 101 -11.04 2.12 -14.46
CA ASP A 101 -11.20 0.67 -14.18
C ASP A 101 -10.11 0.08 -13.26
N TRP A 102 -8.92 0.71 -13.22
CA TRP A 102 -7.83 0.31 -12.34
C TRP A 102 -8.19 0.31 -10.85
N ALA A 103 -9.09 1.21 -10.43
CA ALA A 103 -9.51 1.29 -9.03
C ALA A 103 -10.35 0.07 -8.59
N ILE A 104 -10.95 -0.65 -9.53
CA ILE A 104 -11.70 -1.89 -9.25
C ILE A 104 -10.74 -2.98 -8.74
N GLU A 105 -9.57 -3.13 -9.37
CA GLU A 105 -8.56 -4.11 -8.96
C GLU A 105 -8.01 -3.79 -7.57
N MET A 106 -7.76 -2.52 -7.28
CA MET A 106 -7.31 -2.07 -5.96
C MET A 106 -8.36 -2.34 -4.88
N ALA A 107 -9.63 -2.03 -5.14
CA ALA A 107 -10.74 -2.33 -4.24
C ALA A 107 -10.88 -3.84 -3.96
N ASP A 108 -10.72 -4.69 -4.97
CA ASP A 108 -10.73 -6.14 -4.82
C ASP A 108 -9.55 -6.62 -3.96
N ARG A 109 -8.40 -5.97 -4.07
CA ARG A 109 -7.24 -6.25 -3.24
C ARG A 109 -7.50 -5.90 -1.78
N VAL A 110 -8.13 -4.76 -1.48
CA VAL A 110 -8.56 -4.42 -0.10
C VAL A 110 -9.47 -5.51 0.46
N LYS A 111 -10.53 -5.93 -0.27
CA LYS A 111 -11.42 -7.01 0.15
C LYS A 111 -10.69 -8.30 0.45
N THR A 112 -9.75 -8.69 -0.41
CA THR A 112 -9.01 -9.94 -0.27
C THR A 112 -8.08 -9.91 0.94
N GLN A 113 -7.54 -8.72 1.29
CA GLN A 113 -6.59 -8.55 2.38
C GLN A 113 -7.22 -8.10 3.70
N GLN A 114 -8.54 -7.95 3.80
CA GLN A 114 -9.21 -7.45 5.02
C GLN A 114 -8.77 -8.14 6.32
N ALA A 115 -8.63 -9.48 6.31
CA ALA A 115 -8.20 -10.21 7.50
C ALA A 115 -6.73 -9.92 7.88
N GLU A 116 -5.89 -9.62 6.92
CA GLU A 116 -4.50 -9.22 7.13
C GLU A 116 -4.44 -7.78 7.65
N LEU A 117 -5.16 -6.85 7.01
CA LEU A 117 -5.27 -5.45 7.42
C LEU A 117 -5.76 -5.35 8.87
N LEU A 118 -6.81 -6.10 9.23
CA LEU A 118 -7.30 -6.14 10.60
C LEU A 118 -6.22 -6.55 11.61
N LYS A 119 -5.37 -7.51 11.28
CA LYS A 119 -4.26 -7.92 12.16
C LYS A 119 -3.19 -6.83 12.29
N ILE A 120 -2.92 -6.11 11.19
CA ILE A 120 -1.98 -4.98 11.20
C ILE A 120 -2.50 -3.90 12.14
N HIS A 121 -3.75 -3.48 12.00
CA HIS A 121 -4.38 -2.48 12.87
C HIS A 121 -4.41 -2.91 14.35
N GLN A 122 -4.65 -4.20 14.65
CA GLN A 122 -4.54 -4.72 16.00
C GLN A 122 -3.12 -4.56 16.56
N GLY A 123 -2.11 -4.90 15.75
CA GLY A 123 -0.71 -4.72 16.13
C GLY A 123 -0.31 -3.26 16.34
N LEU A 124 -0.82 -2.35 15.48
CA LEU A 124 -0.64 -0.91 15.62
C LEU A 124 -1.31 -0.39 16.89
N SER A 125 -2.55 -0.78 17.17
CA SER A 125 -3.26 -0.41 18.41
C SER A 125 -2.45 -0.79 19.66
N ASP A 126 -1.89 -2.01 19.71
CA ASP A 126 -1.04 -2.45 20.81
C ASP A 126 0.26 -1.63 20.92
N ALA A 127 0.84 -1.23 19.79
CA ALA A 127 2.04 -0.41 19.76
C ALA A 127 1.75 1.05 20.20
N PHE A 128 0.60 1.60 19.81
CA PHE A 128 0.15 2.93 20.26
C PHE A 128 -0.09 2.96 21.76
N ILE A 129 -0.71 1.94 22.35
CA ILE A 129 -0.86 1.82 23.79
C ILE A 129 0.52 1.83 24.46
N GLY A 130 1.48 1.07 23.94
CA GLY A 130 2.84 1.05 24.50
C GLY A 130 3.57 2.40 24.41
N LEU A 131 3.37 3.18 23.34
CA LEU A 131 3.91 4.53 23.21
C LEU A 131 3.21 5.51 24.15
N LEU A 132 1.89 5.40 24.27
CA LEU A 132 1.09 6.22 25.18
C LEU A 132 1.53 6.01 26.64
N ASP A 133 1.64 4.76 27.09
CA ASP A 133 2.09 4.42 28.44
C ASP A 133 3.50 4.97 28.74
N ALA A 134 4.42 4.86 27.77
CA ALA A 134 5.77 5.37 27.91
C ALA A 134 5.81 6.90 28.00
N ALA A 135 5.01 7.60 27.19
CA ALA A 135 4.90 9.05 27.18
C ALA A 135 4.24 9.59 28.47
N GLU A 136 3.17 8.94 28.94
CA GLU A 136 2.52 9.28 30.22
C GLU A 136 3.50 9.11 31.40
N ALA A 137 4.26 8.02 31.44
CA ALA A 137 5.27 7.79 32.47
C ALA A 137 6.41 8.81 32.44
N ALA A 138 6.73 9.37 31.27
CA ALA A 138 7.73 10.42 31.09
C ALA A 138 7.17 11.84 31.35
N GLY A 139 5.85 12.01 31.41
CA GLY A 139 5.18 13.30 31.48
C GLY A 139 5.24 14.11 30.17
N ASP A 140 5.43 13.44 29.03
CA ASP A 140 5.45 14.06 27.69
C ASP A 140 4.03 14.17 27.13
N GLU A 141 3.31 15.22 27.57
CA GLU A 141 1.94 15.52 27.13
C GLU A 141 1.81 15.72 25.61
N VAL A 142 2.88 16.16 24.95
CA VAL A 142 2.89 16.37 23.48
C VAL A 142 2.85 15.02 22.77
N THR A 143 3.71 14.08 23.19
CA THR A 143 3.71 12.71 22.66
C THR A 143 2.41 11.97 23.02
N VAL A 144 1.84 12.21 24.20
CA VAL A 144 0.51 11.67 24.60
C VAL A 144 -0.58 12.13 23.62
N GLY A 145 -0.66 13.45 23.36
CA GLY A 145 -1.63 14.02 22.41
C GLY A 145 -1.46 13.42 21.01
N PHE A 146 -0.24 13.47 20.49
CA PHE A 146 0.09 12.91 19.18
C PHE A 146 -0.31 11.42 19.04
N THR A 147 -0.03 10.60 20.06
CA THR A 147 -0.35 9.18 20.01
C THR A 147 -1.85 8.92 20.00
N LYS A 148 -2.62 9.75 20.72
CA LYS A 148 -4.10 9.68 20.70
C LYS A 148 -4.67 10.06 19.34
N ASP A 149 -4.13 11.10 18.71
CA ASP A 149 -4.54 11.52 17.37
C ASP A 149 -4.22 10.39 16.35
N LEU A 150 -3.00 9.86 16.38
CA LEU A 150 -2.58 8.75 15.52
C LEU A 150 -3.46 7.49 15.68
N ALA A 151 -3.89 7.17 16.90
CA ALA A 151 -4.80 6.06 17.13
C ALA A 151 -6.22 6.34 16.59
N ALA A 152 -6.65 7.60 16.59
CA ALA A 152 -7.93 8.00 16.01
C ALA A 152 -7.90 7.95 14.48
N ASP A 153 -6.77 8.32 13.87
CA ASP A 153 -6.56 8.25 12.42
C ASP A 153 -6.56 6.79 11.94
N ASP A 154 -5.84 5.88 12.61
CA ASP A 154 -5.87 4.42 12.34
C ASP A 154 -7.28 3.83 12.44
N LEU A 155 -8.09 4.32 13.36
CA LEU A 155 -9.51 3.94 13.44
C LEU A 155 -10.29 4.47 12.23
N GLY A 156 -10.01 5.69 11.80
CA GLY A 156 -10.60 6.32 10.60
C GLY A 156 -10.32 5.51 9.34
N ASP A 157 -9.12 4.98 9.20
CA ASP A 157 -8.74 4.14 8.05
C ASP A 157 -9.60 2.88 7.96
N ARG A 158 -9.82 2.23 9.08
CA ARG A 158 -10.64 1.02 9.16
C ARG A 158 -12.13 1.26 8.95
N GLU A 159 -12.64 2.37 9.47
CA GLU A 159 -14.08 2.67 9.48
C GLU A 159 -14.54 3.47 8.25
N VAL A 160 -13.62 4.20 7.61
CA VAL A 160 -13.95 5.12 6.52
C VAL A 160 -13.12 4.86 5.27
N THR A 161 -11.79 4.90 5.37
CA THR A 161 -10.88 4.88 4.21
C THR A 161 -10.94 3.56 3.45
N GLU A 162 -10.72 2.43 4.13
CA GLU A 162 -10.80 1.09 3.51
C GLU A 162 -12.18 0.78 2.93
N PRO A 163 -13.31 0.99 3.68
CA PRO A 163 -14.64 0.81 3.12
C PRO A 163 -14.95 1.72 1.94
N THR A 164 -14.46 2.95 1.95
CA THR A 164 -14.67 3.90 0.84
C THR A 164 -13.97 3.40 -0.42
N THR A 165 -12.75 2.90 -0.33
CA THR A 165 -12.04 2.28 -1.45
C THR A 165 -12.83 1.12 -2.04
N ILE A 166 -13.38 0.25 -1.20
CA ILE A 166 -14.24 -0.86 -1.63
C ILE A 166 -15.48 -0.33 -2.36
N LEU A 167 -16.13 0.68 -1.81
CA LEU A 167 -17.34 1.28 -2.40
C LEU A 167 -17.05 1.93 -3.76
N ILE A 168 -15.92 2.61 -3.92
CA ILE A 168 -15.49 3.16 -5.21
C ILE A 168 -15.39 2.05 -6.26
N GLY A 169 -14.72 0.95 -5.94
CA GLY A 169 -14.57 -0.19 -6.86
C GLY A 169 -15.91 -0.80 -7.24
N GLU A 170 -16.84 -1.00 -6.31
CA GLU A 170 -18.17 -1.54 -6.59
C GLU A 170 -19.01 -0.56 -7.44
N PHE A 171 -18.94 0.72 -7.13
CA PHE A 171 -19.60 1.76 -7.91
C PHE A 171 -19.12 1.76 -9.36
N LEU A 172 -17.81 1.81 -9.59
CA LEU A 172 -17.21 1.77 -10.92
C LEU A 172 -17.57 0.48 -11.67
N ARG A 173 -17.51 -0.67 -11.01
CA ARG A 173 -17.88 -1.96 -11.58
C ARG A 173 -19.32 -1.97 -12.10
N SER A 174 -20.25 -1.36 -11.36
CA SER A 174 -21.64 -1.29 -11.73
C SER A 174 -21.92 -0.35 -12.91
N HIS A 175 -21.14 0.74 -13.02
CA HIS A 175 -21.31 1.74 -14.06
C HIS A 175 -20.63 1.34 -15.37
N LEU A 176 -19.38 0.88 -15.31
CA LEU A 176 -18.60 0.50 -16.49
C LEU A 176 -19.11 -0.79 -17.18
N LYS A 177 -19.94 -1.61 -16.49
CA LYS A 177 -20.64 -2.74 -17.14
C LYS A 177 -21.83 -2.32 -17.95
N LYS A 178 -22.58 -1.29 -17.53
CA LYS A 178 -23.78 -0.80 -18.23
C LYS A 178 -23.47 -0.16 -19.58
N ASP A 179 -22.28 0.38 -19.74
CA ASP A 179 -21.87 1.02 -21.00
C ASP A 179 -21.43 0.02 -22.10
N LYS A 180 -21.45 -1.27 -21.79
CA LYS A 180 -21.07 -2.36 -22.73
C LYS A 180 -22.26 -3.15 -23.28
N ASP A 181 -23.47 -2.95 -22.75
CA ASP A 181 -24.74 -3.55 -23.17
C ASP A 181 -25.58 -2.53 -23.98
#